data_e7ed35fd8e766d5db0853fdc245b183a
#
_entry.id   e7ed35fd8e766d5db0853fdc245b183a
#
_cell.length_a   1.000
_cell.length_b   1.000
_cell.length_c   1.000
_cell.angle_alpha   90.00
_cell.angle_beta   90.00
_cell.angle_gamma   90.00
#
_symmetry.space_group_name_H-M   'P 1'
#
loop_
_entity.id
_entity.type
_entity.pdbx_description
1 polymer ?
#
loop_
_entity_poly.entity_id
_entity_poly.type
_entity_poly.pdbx_seq_one_letter_code
_entity_poly.pdbx_strand_id
1 'polypeptide(L)'
;IASGDVYIRANQPLQEIPEVDVVCYGLWVEPSLAKNHGVFVSSRKSPDTLDFMLQKPSLETLGELAGSHLFLMDIGIWLLSDKAVRLLMKHSYTEDGKAMKAYDLYAEFGLALGKNPRITDSELNQLSVAILPLPGGEFYHYGTSRELISSTLAVQNLVRDQRAIMQRKVKPHPAMFVQNAVLHQKLTAENSELWIENSYICLLYTSDAADDL
;
A
#
# COMPACT_ATOMS: atom_id res chain seq x y z
N ILE A 1 0.78 8.73 -10.89
CA ILE A 1 0.28 7.35 -10.70
C ILE A 1 -0.32 7.27 -9.31
N ALA A 2 -1.46 6.60 -9.18
CA ALA A 2 -2.05 6.23 -7.89
C ALA A 2 -2.46 4.75 -7.97
N SER A 3 -2.24 3.99 -6.88
CA SER A 3 -2.68 2.61 -6.79
C SER A 3 -4.20 2.51 -6.78
N GLY A 4 -4.76 1.49 -7.41
CA GLY A 4 -6.21 1.30 -7.53
C GLY A 4 -6.85 0.52 -6.37
N ASP A 5 -6.05 -0.10 -5.52
CA ASP A 5 -6.44 -0.95 -4.41
C ASP A 5 -6.19 -0.32 -3.03
N VAL A 6 -6.12 1.01 -2.98
CA VAL A 6 -5.91 1.75 -1.73
C VAL A 6 -6.91 2.89 -1.58
N TYR A 7 -7.30 3.17 -0.36
CA TYR A 7 -7.98 4.39 0.04
C TYR A 7 -7.07 5.18 0.99
N ILE A 8 -6.75 6.40 0.58
CA ILE A 8 -5.81 7.27 1.29
C ILE A 8 -6.53 8.52 1.74
N ARG A 9 -6.31 8.91 2.99
CA ARG A 9 -6.79 10.18 3.56
C ARG A 9 -5.60 10.98 4.06
N ALA A 10 -5.64 12.27 3.82
CA ALA A 10 -4.76 13.24 4.45
C ALA A 10 -5.61 14.29 5.18
N ASN A 11 -5.28 14.59 6.42
CA ASN A 11 -6.00 15.57 7.23
C ASN A 11 -5.22 16.86 7.44
N GLN A 12 -4.08 17.00 6.80
CA GLN A 12 -3.23 18.18 6.81
C GLN A 12 -2.91 18.61 5.37
N PRO A 13 -2.58 19.89 5.15
CA PRO A 13 -2.13 20.36 3.85
C PRO A 13 -0.89 19.60 3.38
N LEU A 14 -0.82 19.32 2.08
CA LEU A 14 0.36 18.72 1.47
C LEU A 14 1.53 19.70 1.52
N GLN A 15 2.73 19.15 1.65
CA GLN A 15 3.97 19.91 1.54
C GLN A 15 4.15 20.42 0.10
N GLU A 16 4.99 21.44 -0.07
CA GLU A 16 5.42 21.89 -1.39
C GLU A 16 6.10 20.75 -2.15
N ILE A 17 5.69 20.56 -3.40
CA ILE A 17 6.23 19.50 -4.26
C ILE A 17 7.57 19.98 -4.82
N PRO A 18 8.70 19.29 -4.53
CA PRO A 18 9.99 19.69 -5.07
C PRO A 18 10.07 19.45 -6.58
N GLU A 19 10.87 20.27 -7.26
CA GLU A 19 11.17 20.11 -8.69
C GLU A 19 12.17 18.99 -8.94
N VAL A 20 11.67 17.77 -8.96
CA VAL A 20 12.43 16.55 -9.24
C VAL A 20 11.71 15.68 -10.26
N ASP A 21 12.41 14.67 -10.81
CA ASP A 21 11.81 13.78 -11.82
C ASP A 21 10.73 12.85 -11.23
N VAL A 22 10.90 12.40 -9.98
CA VAL A 22 9.97 11.49 -9.29
C VAL A 22 9.75 11.95 -7.86
N VAL A 23 8.50 12.07 -7.44
CA VAL A 23 8.13 12.27 -6.04
C VAL A 23 7.28 11.09 -5.59
N CYS A 24 7.68 10.42 -4.53
CA CYS A 24 6.96 9.31 -3.95
C CYS A 24 6.41 9.70 -2.58
N TYR A 25 5.12 9.50 -2.36
CA TYR A 25 4.52 9.67 -1.04
C TYR A 25 4.57 8.38 -0.23
N GLY A 26 4.87 8.53 1.06
CA GLY A 26 4.90 7.40 1.96
C GLY A 26 4.36 7.74 3.35
N LEU A 27 4.29 6.74 4.21
CA LEU A 27 3.89 6.88 5.61
C LEU A 27 4.97 6.32 6.54
N TRP A 28 5.14 7.00 7.68
CA TRP A 28 5.85 6.45 8.81
C TRP A 28 4.99 5.39 9.46
N VAL A 29 5.45 4.15 9.44
CA VAL A 29 4.72 3.00 9.99
C VAL A 29 5.66 2.06 10.74
N GLU A 30 5.10 1.20 11.56
CA GLU A 30 5.86 0.14 12.22
C GLU A 30 6.43 -0.86 11.18
N PRO A 31 7.61 -1.43 11.43
CA PRO A 31 8.24 -2.40 10.52
C PRO A 31 7.36 -3.59 10.17
N SER A 32 6.51 -4.02 11.10
CA SER A 32 5.56 -5.12 10.91
C SER A 32 4.54 -4.88 9.79
N LEU A 33 4.18 -3.61 9.55
CA LEU A 33 3.32 -3.21 8.44
C LEU A 33 4.15 -2.97 7.17
N ALA A 34 5.28 -2.25 7.29
CA ALA A 34 6.14 -1.91 6.16
C ALA A 34 6.63 -3.13 5.38
N LYS A 35 6.88 -4.26 6.03
CA LYS A 35 7.38 -5.50 5.40
C LYS A 35 6.49 -6.04 4.26
N ASN A 36 5.22 -5.69 4.25
CA ASN A 36 4.26 -6.18 3.26
C ASN A 36 4.17 -5.29 2.00
N HIS A 37 4.86 -4.15 2.01
CA HIS A 37 4.77 -3.10 0.98
C HIS A 37 6.13 -2.74 0.40
N GLY A 38 6.14 -1.83 -0.57
CA GLY A 38 7.34 -1.12 -0.96
C GLY A 38 7.84 -0.21 0.18
N VAL A 39 9.14 -0.04 0.29
CA VAL A 39 9.76 0.79 1.33
C VAL A 39 10.80 1.71 0.72
N PHE A 40 10.61 3.00 0.90
CA PHE A 40 11.57 4.02 0.53
C PHE A 40 12.56 4.23 1.68
N VAL A 41 13.83 4.03 1.40
CA VAL A 41 14.91 4.18 2.39
C VAL A 41 15.65 5.48 2.13
N SER A 42 15.89 6.26 3.17
CA SER A 42 16.65 7.50 3.12
C SER A 42 17.70 7.57 4.21
N SER A 43 18.75 8.33 3.93
CA SER A 43 19.74 8.67 4.96
C SER A 43 19.12 9.61 6.00
N ARG A 44 19.47 9.43 7.28
CA ARG A 44 19.09 10.37 8.36
C ARG A 44 19.53 11.80 8.12
N LYS A 45 20.59 12.00 7.30
CA LYS A 45 21.11 13.34 6.95
C LYS A 45 20.34 14.01 5.82
N SER A 46 19.60 13.23 5.01
CA SER A 46 18.84 13.70 3.85
C SER A 46 17.52 12.92 3.79
N PRO A 47 16.59 13.18 4.71
CA PRO A 47 15.38 12.36 4.89
C PRO A 47 14.41 12.40 3.70
N ASP A 48 14.43 13.50 2.95
CA ASP A 48 13.52 13.72 1.80
C ASP A 48 14.10 13.22 0.47
N THR A 49 15.30 12.63 0.51
CA THR A 49 15.95 12.10 -0.70
C THR A 49 16.01 10.59 -0.64
N LEU A 50 15.52 9.94 -1.69
CA LEU A 50 15.59 8.49 -1.81
C LEU A 50 17.03 8.02 -1.92
N ASP A 51 17.46 7.15 -1.01
CA ASP A 51 18.72 6.43 -1.12
C ASP A 51 18.54 5.18 -1.98
N PHE A 52 17.59 4.35 -1.65
CA PHE A 52 17.14 3.20 -2.44
C PHE A 52 15.73 2.76 -2.02
N MET A 53 15.10 1.95 -2.87
CA MET A 53 13.83 1.31 -2.57
C MET A 53 14.04 -0.18 -2.27
N LEU A 54 13.18 -0.73 -1.40
CA LEU A 54 13.06 -2.16 -1.15
C LEU A 54 11.62 -2.61 -1.42
N GLN A 55 11.46 -3.82 -1.94
CA GLN A 55 10.14 -4.43 -2.15
C GLN A 55 9.94 -5.57 -1.16
N LYS A 56 8.94 -5.42 -0.30
CA LYS A 56 8.57 -6.38 0.74
C LYS A 56 9.78 -6.88 1.55
N PRO A 57 10.53 -5.98 2.21
CA PRO A 57 11.72 -6.35 2.97
C PRO A 57 11.37 -7.19 4.20
N SER A 58 12.30 -8.04 4.63
CA SER A 58 12.15 -8.78 5.88
C SER A 58 12.25 -7.85 7.10
N LEU A 59 11.72 -8.30 8.25
CA LEU A 59 11.88 -7.56 9.51
C LEU A 59 13.34 -7.44 9.93
N GLU A 60 14.15 -8.45 9.63
CA GLU A 60 15.59 -8.45 9.88
C GLU A 60 16.28 -7.31 9.09
N THR A 61 16.01 -7.24 7.78
CA THR A 61 16.52 -6.15 6.92
C THR A 61 16.13 -4.77 7.43
N LEU A 62 14.86 -4.58 7.83
CA LEU A 62 14.39 -3.31 8.38
C LEU A 62 15.07 -2.99 9.72
N GLY A 63 15.30 -4.01 10.57
CA GLY A 63 16.01 -3.86 11.84
C GLY A 63 17.46 -3.42 11.65
N GLU A 64 18.17 -4.00 10.69
CA GLU A 64 19.56 -3.60 10.36
C GLU A 64 19.63 -2.15 9.85
N LEU A 65 18.66 -1.72 9.03
CA LEU A 65 18.60 -0.37 8.49
C LEU A 65 18.24 0.68 9.55
N ALA A 66 17.44 0.33 10.56
CA ALA A 66 16.92 1.27 11.55
C ALA A 66 18.02 2.04 12.32
N GLY A 67 19.23 1.47 12.43
CA GLY A 67 20.37 2.14 13.06
C GLY A 67 20.92 3.33 12.29
N SER A 68 20.87 3.31 10.95
CA SER A 68 21.57 4.25 10.06
C SER A 68 20.63 5.01 9.10
N HIS A 69 19.47 4.47 8.81
CA HIS A 69 18.52 5.01 7.83
C HIS A 69 17.15 5.31 8.45
N LEU A 70 16.35 6.04 7.71
CA LEU A 70 14.91 6.18 7.88
C LEU A 70 14.23 5.43 6.76
N PHE A 71 12.98 5.01 6.98
CA PHE A 71 12.20 4.39 5.93
C PHE A 71 10.73 4.79 6.00
N LEU A 72 10.14 5.03 4.83
CA LEU A 72 8.73 5.29 4.62
C LEU A 72 8.12 4.11 3.89
N MET A 73 6.97 3.64 4.33
CA MET A 73 6.17 2.69 3.57
C MET A 73 5.56 3.39 2.35
N ASP A 74 5.70 2.82 1.18
CA ASP A 74 5.03 3.28 -0.03
C ASP A 74 3.51 3.14 0.11
N ILE A 75 2.79 4.19 -0.28
CA ILE A 75 1.33 4.23 -0.27
C ILE A 75 0.73 4.21 -1.68
N GLY A 76 1.56 3.98 -2.69
CA GLY A 76 1.12 3.89 -4.07
C GLY A 76 0.77 5.23 -4.73
N ILE A 77 1.30 6.36 -4.24
CA ILE A 77 1.17 7.67 -4.89
C ILE A 77 2.54 8.14 -5.37
N TRP A 78 2.70 8.24 -6.68
CA TRP A 78 3.92 8.67 -7.33
C TRP A 78 3.62 9.78 -8.34
N LEU A 79 4.33 10.91 -8.23
CA LEU A 79 4.30 11.99 -9.21
C LEU A 79 5.52 11.86 -10.11
N LEU A 80 5.32 11.86 -11.41
CA LEU A 80 6.36 11.63 -12.39
C LEU A 80 6.45 12.85 -13.33
N SER A 81 7.67 13.31 -13.59
CA SER A 81 7.94 14.27 -14.65
C SER A 81 7.72 13.64 -16.04
N ASP A 82 7.60 14.46 -17.07
CA ASP A 82 7.55 13.98 -18.46
C ASP A 82 8.75 13.08 -18.81
N LYS A 83 9.94 13.41 -18.28
CA LYS A 83 11.14 12.60 -18.46
C LYS A 83 10.99 11.21 -17.85
N ALA A 84 10.52 11.14 -16.59
CA ALA A 84 10.30 9.87 -15.90
C ALA A 84 9.22 9.03 -16.59
N VAL A 85 8.11 9.64 -17.04
CA VAL A 85 7.06 8.95 -17.81
C VAL A 85 7.60 8.39 -19.12
N ARG A 86 8.39 9.14 -19.87
CA ARG A 86 8.97 8.65 -21.14
C ARG A 86 9.88 7.45 -20.92
N LEU A 87 10.70 7.47 -19.87
CA LEU A 87 11.56 6.34 -19.53
C LEU A 87 10.75 5.12 -19.09
N LEU A 88 9.74 5.32 -18.21
CA LEU A 88 8.83 4.25 -17.80
C LEU A 88 8.15 3.60 -19.02
N MET A 89 7.64 4.43 -19.95
CA MET A 89 7.03 3.93 -21.19
C MET A 89 8.04 3.21 -22.07
N LYS A 90 9.27 3.75 -22.22
CA LYS A 90 10.35 3.08 -22.98
C LYS A 90 10.63 1.68 -22.48
N HIS A 91 10.72 1.50 -21.16
CA HIS A 91 10.96 0.20 -20.54
C HIS A 91 9.75 -0.74 -20.60
N SER A 92 8.55 -0.20 -20.80
CA SER A 92 7.31 -0.97 -20.99
C SER A 92 7.11 -1.49 -22.42
N TYR A 93 8.04 -1.25 -23.32
CA TYR A 93 8.02 -1.77 -24.68
C TYR A 93 9.19 -2.72 -24.96
N THR A 94 9.01 -3.58 -25.96
CA THR A 94 10.09 -4.39 -26.52
C THR A 94 11.15 -3.49 -27.15
N GLU A 95 12.37 -3.98 -27.31
CA GLU A 95 13.49 -3.21 -27.90
C GLU A 95 13.18 -2.66 -29.29
N ASP A 96 12.40 -3.39 -30.09
CA ASP A 96 11.93 -2.95 -31.40
C ASP A 96 10.75 -1.97 -31.35
N GLY A 97 10.24 -1.66 -30.16
CA GLY A 97 9.13 -0.71 -29.92
C GLY A 97 7.76 -1.19 -30.45
N LYS A 98 7.62 -2.44 -30.85
CA LYS A 98 6.39 -2.93 -31.52
C LYS A 98 5.37 -3.55 -30.58
N ALA A 99 5.78 -4.04 -29.42
CA ALA A 99 4.91 -4.68 -28.46
C ALA A 99 5.15 -4.16 -27.05
N MET A 100 4.09 -4.11 -26.23
CA MET A 100 4.22 -3.87 -24.80
C MET A 100 4.73 -5.15 -24.13
N LYS A 101 5.58 -4.98 -23.12
CA LYS A 101 6.02 -6.02 -22.19
C LYS A 101 5.61 -5.68 -20.78
N ALA A 102 5.47 -6.68 -19.93
CA ALA A 102 5.31 -6.46 -18.50
C ALA A 102 6.55 -5.72 -17.96
N TYR A 103 6.30 -4.65 -17.22
CA TYR A 103 7.32 -3.88 -16.54
C TYR A 103 6.76 -3.43 -15.20
N ASP A 104 7.37 -3.91 -14.13
CA ASP A 104 6.85 -3.72 -12.77
C ASP A 104 7.29 -2.36 -12.22
N LEU A 105 6.30 -1.54 -11.81
CA LEU A 105 6.56 -0.21 -11.24
C LEU A 105 7.39 -0.29 -9.96
N TYR A 106 7.20 -1.29 -9.14
CA TYR A 106 7.85 -1.41 -7.83
C TYR A 106 9.16 -2.22 -7.92
N ALA A 107 9.08 -3.42 -8.51
CA ALA A 107 10.18 -4.37 -8.53
C ALA A 107 11.22 -4.10 -9.64
N GLU A 108 10.91 -3.26 -10.63
CA GLU A 108 11.83 -2.88 -11.71
C GLU A 108 12.11 -1.37 -11.69
N PHE A 109 11.11 -0.53 -11.98
CA PHE A 109 11.32 0.92 -12.03
C PHE A 109 11.73 1.48 -10.65
N GLY A 110 11.00 1.15 -9.58
CA GLY A 110 11.27 1.65 -8.24
C GLY A 110 12.63 1.24 -7.71
N LEU A 111 13.06 -0.02 -7.94
CA LEU A 111 14.37 -0.51 -7.51
C LEU A 111 15.53 0.12 -8.29
N ALA A 112 15.27 0.75 -9.43
CA ALA A 112 16.25 1.50 -10.20
C ALA A 112 16.37 2.97 -9.76
N LEU A 113 15.56 3.44 -8.80
CA LEU A 113 15.56 4.82 -8.33
C LEU A 113 16.45 5.01 -7.10
N GLY A 114 16.88 6.27 -6.90
CA GLY A 114 17.62 6.70 -5.72
C GLY A 114 19.13 6.85 -5.94
N LYS A 115 19.85 7.21 -4.88
CA LYS A 115 21.30 7.43 -4.93
C LYS A 115 22.10 6.13 -5.02
N ASN A 116 21.60 5.06 -4.38
CA ASN A 116 22.20 3.73 -4.32
C ASN A 116 21.19 2.68 -4.81
N PRO A 117 20.76 2.75 -6.09
CA PRO A 117 19.70 1.91 -6.63
C PRO A 117 20.07 0.41 -6.56
N ARG A 118 19.06 -0.43 -6.45
CA ARG A 118 19.23 -1.89 -6.41
C ARG A 118 19.32 -2.51 -7.80
N ILE A 119 18.85 -1.79 -8.82
CA ILE A 119 18.95 -2.17 -10.23
C ILE A 119 19.78 -1.10 -10.93
N THR A 120 20.80 -1.55 -11.69
CA THR A 120 21.63 -0.66 -12.51
C THR A 120 20.96 -0.43 -13.86
N ASP A 121 20.63 0.83 -14.13
CA ASP A 121 20.13 1.29 -15.43
C ASP A 121 20.70 2.68 -15.72
N SER A 122 21.32 2.86 -16.86
CA SER A 122 22.08 4.08 -17.19
C SER A 122 21.21 5.34 -17.32
N GLU A 123 19.90 5.19 -17.57
CA GLU A 123 18.97 6.32 -17.73
C GLU A 123 18.12 6.51 -16.46
N LEU A 124 17.56 5.43 -15.90
CA LEU A 124 16.70 5.50 -14.71
C LEU A 124 17.47 5.94 -13.46
N ASN A 125 18.72 5.49 -13.30
CA ASN A 125 19.54 5.87 -12.15
C ASN A 125 19.93 7.38 -12.15
N GLN A 126 19.66 8.09 -13.25
CA GLN A 126 19.88 9.55 -13.35
C GLN A 126 18.65 10.37 -12.97
N LEU A 127 17.51 9.74 -12.71
CA LEU A 127 16.32 10.44 -12.27
C LEU A 127 16.50 11.00 -10.86
N SER A 128 16.19 12.28 -10.70
CA SER A 128 16.12 12.89 -9.36
C SER A 128 14.85 12.44 -8.64
N VAL A 129 15.00 12.03 -7.37
CA VAL A 129 13.88 11.45 -6.62
C VAL A 129 13.76 12.06 -5.24
N ALA A 130 12.58 12.52 -4.89
CA ALA A 130 12.22 12.91 -3.55
C ALA A 130 11.18 11.95 -2.96
N ILE A 131 11.27 11.74 -1.65
CA ILE A 131 10.28 11.01 -0.88
C ILE A 131 9.67 11.93 0.16
N LEU A 132 8.35 11.96 0.23
CA LEU A 132 7.62 12.86 1.12
C LEU A 132 6.67 12.06 2.01
N PRO A 133 6.70 12.31 3.34
CA PRO A 133 5.67 11.76 4.21
C PRO A 133 4.33 12.44 3.90
N LEU A 134 3.25 11.66 3.82
CA LEU A 134 1.90 12.21 3.70
C LEU A 134 1.45 12.76 5.07
N PRO A 135 1.26 14.09 5.21
CA PRO A 135 0.96 14.70 6.49
C PRO A 135 -0.41 14.25 7.03
N GLY A 136 -0.43 13.70 8.26
CA GLY A 136 -1.66 13.17 8.86
C GLY A 136 -2.32 12.10 8.00
N GLY A 137 -1.51 11.33 7.27
CA GLY A 137 -1.97 10.31 6.33
C GLY A 137 -2.53 9.07 7.01
N GLU A 138 -3.60 8.55 6.45
CA GLU A 138 -4.20 7.27 6.79
C GLU A 138 -4.25 6.43 5.51
N PHE A 139 -3.96 5.15 5.65
CA PHE A 139 -3.82 4.22 4.52
C PHE A 139 -4.65 2.97 4.78
N TYR A 140 -5.54 2.67 3.85
CA TYR A 140 -6.42 1.51 3.90
C TYR A 140 -6.22 0.71 2.62
N HIS A 141 -5.64 -0.47 2.75
CA HIS A 141 -5.32 -1.35 1.64
C HIS A 141 -6.41 -2.41 1.44
N TYR A 142 -6.67 -2.76 0.19
CA TYR A 142 -7.71 -3.71 -0.23
C TYR A 142 -7.13 -4.82 -1.13
N GLY A 143 -5.83 -5.07 -1.04
CA GLY A 143 -5.11 -5.99 -1.91
C GLY A 143 -5.36 -7.47 -1.64
N THR A 144 -5.89 -7.82 -0.45
CA THR A 144 -6.25 -9.19 -0.09
C THR A 144 -7.66 -9.24 0.51
N SER A 145 -8.28 -10.43 0.52
CA SER A 145 -9.61 -10.62 1.13
C SER A 145 -9.64 -10.24 2.61
N ARG A 146 -8.57 -10.52 3.35
CA ARG A 146 -8.45 -10.15 4.77
C ARG A 146 -8.35 -8.63 4.93
N GLU A 147 -7.55 -7.96 4.11
CA GLU A 147 -7.42 -6.51 4.13
C GLU A 147 -8.70 -5.81 3.66
N LEU A 148 -9.44 -6.40 2.72
CA LEU A 148 -10.77 -5.91 2.32
C LEU A 148 -11.68 -5.79 3.54
N ILE A 149 -11.73 -6.80 4.39
CA ILE A 149 -12.57 -6.81 5.59
C ILE A 149 -12.08 -5.79 6.61
N SER A 150 -10.81 -5.85 7.00
CA SER A 150 -10.23 -4.97 8.02
C SER A 150 -10.26 -3.50 7.60
N SER A 151 -9.94 -3.19 6.36
CA SER A 151 -9.99 -1.82 5.80
C SER A 151 -11.42 -1.30 5.72
N THR A 152 -12.38 -2.12 5.30
CA THR A 152 -13.80 -1.73 5.27
C THR A 152 -14.32 -1.41 6.67
N LEU A 153 -14.03 -2.24 7.65
CA LEU A 153 -14.40 -2.00 9.05
C LEU A 153 -13.77 -0.70 9.59
N ALA A 154 -12.47 -0.50 9.32
CA ALA A 154 -11.77 0.70 9.75
C ALA A 154 -12.36 1.97 9.13
N VAL A 155 -12.63 1.97 7.82
CA VAL A 155 -13.23 3.12 7.11
C VAL A 155 -14.64 3.41 7.61
N GLN A 156 -15.47 2.41 7.86
CA GLN A 156 -16.80 2.62 8.40
C GLN A 156 -16.79 3.25 9.80
N ASN A 157 -15.80 2.90 10.63
CA ASN A 157 -15.64 3.46 11.95
C ASN A 157 -15.12 4.92 11.97
N LEU A 158 -14.73 5.47 10.81
CA LEU A 158 -14.35 6.87 10.67
C LEU A 158 -15.56 7.83 10.67
N VAL A 159 -16.76 7.32 10.43
CA VAL A 159 -17.98 8.14 10.47
C VAL A 159 -18.26 8.56 11.91
N ARG A 160 -17.94 9.81 12.23
CA ARG A 160 -18.09 10.41 13.56
C ARG A 160 -19.34 11.27 13.69
N ASP A 161 -20.03 11.58 12.60
CA ASP A 161 -21.26 12.36 12.65
C ASP A 161 -22.42 11.47 13.10
N GLN A 162 -22.78 11.57 14.37
CA GLN A 162 -23.89 10.82 14.96
C GLN A 162 -25.23 11.07 14.26
N ARG A 163 -25.43 12.23 13.64
CA ARG A 163 -26.65 12.54 12.91
C ARG A 163 -26.75 11.68 11.65
N ALA A 164 -25.65 11.47 10.93
CA ALA A 164 -25.61 10.57 9.79
C ALA A 164 -25.85 9.11 10.20
N ILE A 165 -25.32 8.71 11.34
CA ILE A 165 -25.51 7.37 11.91
C ILE A 165 -26.96 7.17 12.36
N MET A 166 -27.53 8.12 13.12
CA MET A 166 -28.89 8.01 13.67
C MET A 166 -29.97 8.04 12.60
N GLN A 167 -29.86 8.86 11.58
CA GLN A 167 -30.82 8.93 10.47
C GLN A 167 -30.94 7.62 9.71
N ARG A 168 -29.88 6.84 9.65
CA ARG A 168 -29.83 5.56 8.93
C ARG A 168 -30.03 4.35 9.85
N LYS A 169 -30.17 4.53 11.16
CA LYS A 169 -30.15 3.44 12.14
C LYS A 169 -28.90 2.52 11.97
N VAL A 170 -27.81 3.10 11.51
CA VAL A 170 -26.57 2.36 11.25
C VAL A 170 -25.91 2.12 12.60
N LYS A 171 -25.87 0.88 13.01
CA LYS A 171 -24.97 0.44 14.08
C LYS A 171 -23.54 0.42 13.54
N PRO A 172 -22.52 0.59 14.39
CA PRO A 172 -21.16 0.29 13.99
C PRO A 172 -21.13 -1.08 13.31
N HIS A 173 -20.40 -1.20 12.21
CA HIS A 173 -20.34 -2.46 11.47
C HIS A 173 -19.86 -3.58 12.40
N PRO A 174 -20.58 -4.69 12.55
CA PRO A 174 -20.13 -5.78 13.38
C PRO A 174 -18.84 -6.38 12.83
N ALA A 175 -18.00 -6.92 13.68
CA ALA A 175 -16.79 -7.65 13.28
C ALA A 175 -17.12 -8.90 12.41
N MET A 176 -18.38 -9.31 12.41
CA MET A 176 -18.89 -10.39 11.56
C MET A 176 -20.05 -9.85 10.73
N PHE A 177 -19.99 -10.00 9.42
CA PHE A 177 -21.06 -9.69 8.49
C PHE A 177 -21.53 -10.99 7.82
N VAL A 178 -22.79 -11.34 8.03
CA VAL A 178 -23.41 -12.54 7.42
C VAL A 178 -24.72 -12.11 6.79
N GLN A 179 -24.84 -12.26 5.48
CA GLN A 179 -26.02 -11.90 4.71
C GLN A 179 -26.38 -13.00 3.71
N ASN A 180 -27.67 -13.36 3.66
CA ASN A 180 -28.18 -14.36 2.72
C ASN A 180 -27.35 -15.65 2.68
N ALA A 181 -26.99 -16.17 3.87
CA ALA A 181 -26.14 -17.34 4.00
C ALA A 181 -26.78 -18.38 4.93
N VAL A 182 -26.55 -19.64 4.62
CA VAL A 182 -26.94 -20.78 5.46
C VAL A 182 -25.68 -21.32 6.14
N LEU A 183 -25.65 -21.25 7.47
CA LEU A 183 -24.55 -21.71 8.27
C LEU A 183 -24.98 -22.90 9.14
N HIS A 184 -24.30 -24.03 9.00
CA HIS A 184 -24.49 -25.18 9.87
C HIS A 184 -23.53 -25.20 11.07
N GLN A 185 -22.71 -24.15 11.17
CA GLN A 185 -21.78 -23.95 12.29
C GLN A 185 -22.18 -22.69 13.09
N LYS A 186 -22.06 -22.78 14.41
CA LYS A 186 -22.24 -21.63 15.29
C LYS A 186 -21.00 -20.74 15.24
N LEU A 187 -21.17 -19.51 14.81
CA LEU A 187 -20.12 -18.49 14.89
C LEU A 187 -19.95 -18.00 16.33
N THR A 188 -18.73 -17.84 16.77
CA THR A 188 -18.34 -17.34 18.09
C THR A 188 -17.59 -16.02 17.97
N ALA A 189 -17.26 -15.37 19.09
CA ALA A 189 -16.44 -14.16 19.10
C ALA A 189 -15.02 -14.40 18.56
N GLU A 190 -14.55 -15.64 18.50
CA GLU A 190 -13.24 -16.01 17.93
C GLU A 190 -13.25 -15.92 16.40
N ASN A 191 -14.43 -16.04 15.77
CA ASN A 191 -14.62 -15.86 14.34
C ASN A 191 -14.82 -14.38 14.00
N SER A 192 -13.95 -13.50 14.45
CA SER A 192 -13.98 -12.07 14.13
C SER A 192 -13.47 -11.81 12.70
N GLU A 193 -13.87 -10.65 12.15
CA GLU A 193 -13.45 -10.22 10.80
C GLU A 193 -13.92 -11.16 9.68
N LEU A 194 -15.16 -11.64 9.78
CA LEU A 194 -15.81 -12.46 8.77
C LEU A 194 -16.77 -11.65 7.90
N TRP A 195 -16.72 -11.92 6.61
CA TRP A 195 -17.72 -11.49 5.64
C TRP A 195 -18.24 -12.71 4.87
N ILE A 196 -19.48 -13.06 5.10
CA ILE A 196 -20.13 -14.22 4.47
C ILE A 196 -21.40 -13.72 3.78
N GLU A 197 -21.48 -13.88 2.48
CA GLU A 197 -22.58 -13.39 1.68
C GLU A 197 -22.98 -14.41 0.61
N ASN A 198 -24.29 -14.60 0.39
CA ASN A 198 -24.84 -15.48 -0.63
C ASN A 198 -24.23 -16.90 -0.64
N SER A 199 -23.99 -17.47 0.55
CA SER A 199 -23.20 -18.68 0.70
C SER A 199 -23.92 -19.77 1.48
N TYR A 200 -23.57 -21.03 1.20
CA TYR A 200 -23.99 -22.19 1.98
C TYR A 200 -22.75 -22.87 2.59
N ILE A 201 -22.62 -22.80 3.91
CA ILE A 201 -21.47 -23.33 4.65
C ILE A 201 -21.95 -24.48 5.52
N CYS A 202 -21.56 -25.73 5.15
CA CYS A 202 -22.01 -26.92 5.86
C CYS A 202 -21.13 -27.27 7.07
N LEU A 203 -19.81 -27.30 6.91
CA LEU A 203 -18.84 -27.57 7.99
C LEU A 203 -17.51 -26.89 7.65
N LEU A 204 -16.93 -26.21 8.62
CA LEU A 204 -15.54 -25.73 8.54
C LEU A 204 -14.66 -26.75 9.25
N TYR A 205 -13.87 -27.50 8.50
CA TYR A 205 -12.98 -28.50 9.07
C TYR A 205 -11.63 -27.94 9.51
N THR A 206 -11.20 -26.80 8.96
CA THR A 206 -9.98 -26.11 9.34
C THR A 206 -10.16 -24.59 9.26
N SER A 207 -9.42 -23.86 10.09
CA SER A 207 -9.35 -22.38 10.01
C SER A 207 -8.65 -21.88 8.75
N ASP A 208 -7.94 -22.75 8.04
CA ASP A 208 -7.10 -22.41 6.90
C ASP A 208 -7.88 -22.35 5.58
N ALA A 209 -9.07 -22.97 5.53
CA ALA A 209 -9.91 -22.98 4.32
C ALA A 209 -10.47 -21.58 3.93
N ALA A 210 -10.39 -20.60 4.80
CA ALA A 210 -10.83 -19.24 4.53
C ALA A 210 -9.77 -18.37 3.84
N ASP A 211 -8.51 -18.81 3.81
CA ASP A 211 -7.41 -18.08 3.18
C ASP A 211 -7.25 -18.42 1.68
N ASP A 212 -7.99 -19.43 1.18
CA ASP A 212 -7.93 -19.93 -0.21
C ASP A 212 -9.15 -19.54 -1.07
N LEU A 213 -10.03 -18.65 -0.56
CA LEU A 213 -11.23 -18.16 -1.30
C LEU A 213 -11.11 -16.70 -1.68
#